data_57a5ffbd104ba6b86edb86de4d6cc7ba
#
_entry.id   57a5ffbd104ba6b86edb86de4d6cc7ba
#
_cell.length_a   1.000
_cell.length_b   1.000
_cell.length_c   1.000
_cell.angle_alpha   90.00
_cell.angle_beta   90.00
_cell.angle_gamma   90.00
#
_symmetry.space_group_name_H-M   'P 1'
#
loop_
_entity.id
_entity.type
_entity.pdbx_description
1 polymer ?
#
loop_
_entity_poly.entity_id
_entity_poly.type
_entity_poly.pdbx_seq_one_letter_code
_entity_poly.pdbx_strand_id
1 'polypeptide(L)'
;WEALNEVEELIVPDDMLNNWINYQKKAIKSLKKSQLRENIYSLYLLSLSGNPQIGSMNIIWEYYANKLSELETWMLAASYKLAGAASIAENILKTPKFVDLKYDSTDETFGSKIRDDAMILNFMLILNRDEEASKMFTELVKVLSKDTWYSTQETGFLLLGIGKFLVEKGATLFASNKVPNFSGLITLPSGKKYSFSGSKYSYSFEINSDFGKDISIFLDPKSDNQICFVSLVSSGIPLFSSMVPKSEGLNLDVEYFDEFGKPILNKIFEKGKVYYIRFTVQNNKSYGIRNLALVHLIPAGLEYDIERIKFDNKPEWDDSDWEFIKPEYVDIRDDRAFIFFHSFYYYPVVFYLKVNSVTAGKFAAPGTYVEAMYDRSIYASTASSMIEVSQYSASTNPLSKPKN
;
A
#
# COMPACT_ATOMS: atom_id res chain seq x y z
N TRP A 1 20.99 5.98 -1.11
CA TRP A 1 22.38 6.42 -1.20
C TRP A 1 22.58 7.36 -2.37
N GLU A 2 22.43 6.91 -3.62
CA GLU A 2 22.61 7.74 -4.81
C GLU A 2 21.69 8.97 -4.80
N ALA A 3 20.40 8.77 -4.50
CA ALA A 3 19.43 9.85 -4.37
C ALA A 3 19.74 10.81 -3.21
N LEU A 4 20.31 10.31 -2.10
CA LEU A 4 20.69 11.14 -0.96
C LEU A 4 21.98 11.92 -1.20
N ASN A 5 22.88 11.39 -2.02
CA ASN A 5 24.13 12.07 -2.36
C ASN A 5 23.93 13.31 -3.28
N GLU A 6 22.77 13.41 -3.93
CA GLU A 6 22.35 14.58 -4.71
C GLU A 6 21.77 15.69 -3.82
N VAL A 7 21.53 15.42 -2.54
CA VAL A 7 21.02 16.40 -1.56
C VAL A 7 22.19 16.86 -0.70
N GLU A 8 22.65 18.09 -0.89
CA GLU A 8 23.82 18.67 -0.22
C GLU A 8 23.78 18.60 1.32
N GLU A 9 22.59 18.45 1.91
CA GLU A 9 22.38 18.40 3.37
C GLU A 9 22.50 17.00 3.97
N LEU A 10 22.54 15.94 3.13
CA LEU A 10 22.53 14.55 3.60
C LEU A 10 23.88 13.87 3.36
N ILE A 11 24.71 13.84 4.37
CA ILE A 11 26.02 13.17 4.33
C ILE A 11 25.85 11.73 4.81
N VAL A 12 26.08 10.77 3.90
CA VAL A 12 26.16 9.35 4.30
C VAL A 12 27.61 9.05 4.72
N PRO A 13 27.82 8.48 5.92
CA PRO A 13 29.17 8.18 6.39
C PRO A 13 29.94 7.22 5.45
N ASP A 14 31.17 7.57 5.11
CA ASP A 14 32.01 6.78 4.20
C ASP A 14 32.28 5.35 4.70
N ASP A 15 32.41 5.18 6.00
CA ASP A 15 32.64 3.88 6.63
C ASP A 15 31.40 2.96 6.48
N MET A 16 30.19 3.50 6.52
CA MET A 16 28.96 2.76 6.28
C MET A 16 28.91 2.22 4.84
N LEU A 17 29.24 3.04 3.85
CA LEU A 17 29.30 2.61 2.45
C LEU A 17 30.38 1.54 2.23
N ASN A 18 31.60 1.79 2.73
CA ASN A 18 32.72 0.86 2.58
C ASN A 18 32.44 -0.50 3.25
N ASN A 19 31.82 -0.50 4.42
CA ASN A 19 31.39 -1.72 5.09
C ASN A 19 30.34 -2.48 4.29
N TRP A 20 29.36 -1.78 3.72
CA TRP A 20 28.35 -2.37 2.85
C TRP A 20 28.98 -2.97 1.58
N ILE A 21 29.86 -2.24 0.89
CA ILE A 21 30.57 -2.70 -0.31
C ILE A 21 31.35 -4.00 0.01
N ASN A 22 32.09 -4.02 1.12
CA ASN A 22 32.89 -5.17 1.53
C ASN A 22 31.99 -6.38 1.87
N TYR A 23 30.86 -6.14 2.51
CA TYR A 23 29.86 -7.20 2.77
C TYR A 23 29.30 -7.77 1.47
N GLN A 24 28.86 -6.93 0.54
CA GLN A 24 28.28 -7.36 -0.73
C GLN A 24 29.29 -8.10 -1.62
N LYS A 25 30.54 -7.64 -1.67
CA LYS A 25 31.62 -8.36 -2.38
C LYS A 25 31.87 -9.76 -1.83
N LYS A 26 31.67 -9.98 -0.52
CA LYS A 26 31.75 -11.32 0.08
C LYS A 26 30.51 -12.16 -0.22
N ALA A 27 29.34 -11.59 -0.08
CA ALA A 27 28.06 -12.28 -0.30
C ALA A 27 27.92 -12.80 -1.73
N ILE A 28 28.30 -11.98 -2.71
CA ILE A 28 28.20 -12.34 -4.14
C ILE A 28 29.12 -13.45 -4.60
N LYS A 29 30.15 -13.80 -3.82
CA LYS A 29 31.02 -14.96 -4.11
C LYS A 29 30.30 -16.29 -3.95
N SER A 30 29.20 -16.34 -3.21
CA SER A 30 28.37 -17.52 -2.98
C SER A 30 27.01 -17.37 -3.67
N LEU A 31 27.03 -17.26 -5.02
CA LEU A 31 25.82 -17.12 -5.83
C LEU A 31 24.87 -18.31 -5.59
N LYS A 32 23.70 -18.05 -5.02
CA LYS A 32 22.64 -19.04 -4.85
C LYS A 32 21.60 -18.87 -5.94
N LYS A 33 21.27 -19.96 -6.63
CA LYS A 33 20.24 -19.95 -7.69
C LYS A 33 18.87 -19.43 -7.21
N SER A 34 18.54 -19.70 -5.95
CA SER A 34 17.28 -19.24 -5.33
C SER A 34 17.23 -17.73 -5.03
N GLN A 35 18.35 -17.03 -5.17
CA GLN A 35 18.51 -15.62 -4.87
C GLN A 35 19.07 -14.85 -6.08
N LEU A 36 18.60 -15.22 -7.28
CA LEU A 36 19.16 -14.67 -8.52
C LEU A 36 18.89 -13.17 -8.64
N ARG A 37 17.69 -12.72 -8.31
CA ARG A 37 17.28 -11.31 -8.34
C ARG A 37 18.10 -10.46 -7.37
N GLU A 38 18.21 -10.89 -6.14
CA GLU A 38 18.98 -10.20 -5.09
C GLU A 38 20.45 -10.11 -5.47
N ASN A 39 21.01 -11.16 -6.07
CA ASN A 39 22.39 -11.16 -6.56
C ASN A 39 22.59 -10.14 -7.69
N ILE A 40 21.68 -10.06 -8.66
CA ILE A 40 21.76 -9.10 -9.77
C ILE A 40 21.57 -7.68 -9.24
N TYR A 41 20.65 -7.46 -8.30
CA TYR A 41 20.49 -6.16 -7.66
C TYR A 41 21.75 -5.73 -6.90
N SER A 42 22.37 -6.64 -6.17
CA SER A 42 23.65 -6.37 -5.49
C SER A 42 24.79 -6.06 -6.49
N LEU A 43 24.84 -6.74 -7.63
CA LEU A 43 25.80 -6.45 -8.72
C LEU A 43 25.57 -5.07 -9.32
N TYR A 44 24.31 -4.71 -9.54
CA TYR A 44 23.93 -3.38 -10.01
C TYR A 44 24.41 -2.29 -9.04
N LEU A 45 24.09 -2.43 -7.76
CA LEU A 45 24.50 -1.44 -6.75
C LEU A 45 26.01 -1.37 -6.57
N LEU A 46 26.74 -2.49 -6.67
CA LEU A 46 28.19 -2.51 -6.67
C LEU A 46 28.76 -1.81 -7.90
N SER A 47 28.15 -1.98 -9.08
CA SER A 47 28.58 -1.27 -10.30
C SER A 47 28.31 0.23 -10.19
N LEU A 48 27.17 0.61 -9.63
CA LEU A 48 26.78 1.99 -9.37
C LEU A 48 27.75 2.70 -8.42
N SER A 49 28.22 1.98 -7.38
CA SER A 49 29.23 2.48 -6.43
C SER A 49 30.67 2.44 -6.95
N GLY A 50 30.91 2.19 -8.23
CA GLY A 50 32.25 2.10 -8.83
C GLY A 50 33.02 0.83 -8.47
N ASN A 51 32.34 -0.21 -7.98
CA ASN A 51 32.94 -1.47 -7.55
C ASN A 51 32.42 -2.70 -8.34
N PRO A 52 32.37 -2.68 -9.67
CA PRO A 52 31.74 -3.72 -10.47
C PRO A 52 32.39 -5.10 -10.27
N GLN A 53 31.59 -6.14 -10.29
CA GLN A 53 32.03 -7.54 -10.13
C GLN A 53 31.77 -8.32 -11.44
N ILE A 54 32.51 -7.98 -12.50
CA ILE A 54 32.29 -8.49 -13.88
C ILE A 54 32.33 -10.02 -13.92
N GLY A 55 33.22 -10.66 -13.17
CA GLY A 55 33.28 -12.14 -13.13
C GLY A 55 31.97 -12.78 -12.65
N SER A 56 31.33 -12.21 -11.63
CA SER A 56 30.03 -12.68 -11.14
C SER A 56 28.90 -12.38 -12.13
N MET A 57 28.93 -11.23 -12.82
CA MET A 57 27.99 -10.90 -13.89
C MET A 57 28.08 -11.91 -15.03
N ASN A 58 29.34 -12.27 -15.46
CA ASN A 58 29.58 -13.26 -16.52
C ASN A 58 28.98 -14.62 -16.15
N ILE A 59 29.17 -15.09 -14.92
CA ILE A 59 28.58 -16.34 -14.43
C ILE A 59 27.06 -16.29 -14.54
N ILE A 60 26.41 -15.17 -14.13
CA ILE A 60 24.97 -15.05 -14.23
C ILE A 60 24.53 -15.07 -15.69
N TRP A 61 25.15 -14.31 -16.56
CA TRP A 61 24.79 -14.27 -17.96
C TRP A 61 25.01 -15.62 -18.67
N GLU A 62 26.13 -16.29 -18.43
CA GLU A 62 26.47 -17.55 -19.07
C GLU A 62 25.57 -18.72 -18.64
N TYR A 63 25.25 -18.80 -17.33
CA TYR A 63 24.54 -19.98 -16.81
C TYR A 63 23.04 -19.73 -16.55
N TYR A 64 22.58 -18.48 -16.49
CA TYR A 64 21.21 -18.16 -16.08
C TYR A 64 20.45 -17.21 -17.05
N ALA A 65 21.04 -16.80 -18.17
CA ALA A 65 20.40 -15.86 -19.11
C ALA A 65 18.96 -16.25 -19.50
N ASN A 66 18.69 -17.55 -19.68
CA ASN A 66 17.37 -18.07 -20.05
C ASN A 66 16.36 -18.14 -18.88
N LYS A 67 16.73 -17.67 -17.70
CA LYS A 67 15.90 -17.65 -16.49
C LYS A 67 15.64 -16.24 -15.97
N LEU A 68 16.23 -15.24 -16.62
CA LEU A 68 16.09 -13.86 -16.22
C LEU A 68 14.73 -13.32 -16.65
N SER A 69 14.10 -12.57 -15.76
CA SER A 69 12.95 -11.73 -16.08
C SER A 69 13.38 -10.49 -16.88
N GLU A 70 12.41 -9.73 -17.36
CA GLU A 70 12.68 -8.46 -18.01
C GLU A 70 13.48 -7.51 -17.12
N LEU A 71 13.02 -7.30 -15.87
CA LEU A 71 13.72 -6.47 -14.88
C LEU A 71 15.17 -6.91 -14.68
N GLU A 72 15.40 -8.20 -14.44
CA GLU A 72 16.72 -8.74 -14.18
C GLU A 72 17.66 -8.60 -15.37
N THR A 73 17.13 -8.74 -16.59
CA THR A 73 17.89 -8.56 -17.83
C THR A 73 18.31 -7.10 -18.02
N TRP A 74 17.39 -6.15 -17.87
CA TRP A 74 17.70 -4.71 -17.92
C TRP A 74 18.69 -4.30 -16.84
N MET A 75 18.51 -4.80 -15.62
CA MET A 75 19.39 -4.53 -14.48
C MET A 75 20.82 -5.05 -14.71
N LEU A 76 20.95 -6.27 -15.24
CA LEU A 76 22.26 -6.85 -15.57
C LEU A 76 22.95 -6.07 -16.71
N ALA A 77 22.22 -5.68 -17.75
CA ALA A 77 22.74 -4.86 -18.82
C ALA A 77 23.22 -3.49 -18.30
N ALA A 78 22.44 -2.84 -17.43
CA ALA A 78 22.84 -1.58 -16.79
C ALA A 78 24.11 -1.76 -15.94
N SER A 79 24.24 -2.89 -15.23
CA SER A 79 25.43 -3.24 -14.43
C SER A 79 26.68 -3.31 -15.31
N TYR A 80 26.62 -3.95 -16.47
CA TYR A 80 27.71 -4.01 -17.45
C TYR A 80 28.04 -2.63 -18.02
N LYS A 81 27.03 -1.82 -18.34
CA LYS A 81 27.24 -0.45 -18.82
C LYS A 81 28.01 0.39 -17.80
N LEU A 82 27.60 0.35 -16.54
CA LEU A 82 28.27 1.04 -15.42
C LEU A 82 29.68 0.51 -15.18
N ALA A 83 29.93 -0.77 -15.47
CA ALA A 83 31.27 -1.39 -15.40
C ALA A 83 32.17 -1.04 -16.61
N GLY A 84 31.73 -0.21 -17.55
CA GLY A 84 32.46 0.13 -18.76
C GLY A 84 32.39 -0.90 -19.88
N ALA A 85 31.60 -1.97 -19.73
CA ALA A 85 31.45 -3.07 -20.70
C ALA A 85 30.19 -2.88 -21.59
N ALA A 86 30.06 -1.71 -22.23
CA ALA A 86 28.88 -1.32 -22.98
C ALA A 86 28.53 -2.29 -24.13
N SER A 87 29.52 -2.91 -24.77
CA SER A 87 29.29 -3.89 -25.85
C SER A 87 28.59 -5.15 -25.36
N ILE A 88 28.88 -5.60 -24.13
CA ILE A 88 28.19 -6.75 -23.51
C ILE A 88 26.73 -6.35 -23.18
N ALA A 89 26.54 -5.17 -22.59
CA ALA A 89 25.20 -4.65 -22.31
C ALA A 89 24.30 -4.61 -23.56
N GLU A 90 24.83 -4.12 -24.70
CA GLU A 90 24.11 -4.11 -25.97
C GLU A 90 23.79 -5.51 -26.47
N ASN A 91 24.70 -6.48 -26.34
CA ASN A 91 24.46 -7.85 -26.75
C ASN A 91 23.37 -8.54 -25.93
N ILE A 92 23.29 -8.26 -24.64
CA ILE A 92 22.24 -8.77 -23.75
C ILE A 92 20.86 -8.31 -24.26
N LEU A 93 20.74 -7.06 -24.71
CA LEU A 93 19.46 -6.46 -25.11
C LEU A 93 19.08 -6.67 -26.59
N LYS A 94 19.97 -7.24 -27.44
CA LYS A 94 19.65 -7.47 -28.87
C LYS A 94 18.58 -8.53 -29.10
N THR A 95 18.57 -9.59 -28.32
CA THR A 95 17.62 -10.72 -28.44
C THR A 95 17.17 -11.20 -27.07
N PRO A 96 16.48 -10.36 -26.32
CA PRO A 96 16.09 -10.70 -24.96
C PRO A 96 15.04 -11.83 -24.99
N LYS A 97 15.26 -12.86 -24.19
CA LYS A 97 14.25 -13.86 -23.84
C LYS A 97 13.94 -13.67 -22.37
N PHE A 98 12.76 -13.17 -22.09
CA PHE A 98 12.33 -12.95 -20.72
C PHE A 98 11.49 -14.11 -20.21
N VAL A 99 11.63 -14.41 -18.93
CA VAL A 99 10.69 -15.26 -18.21
C VAL A 99 9.60 -14.37 -17.66
N ASP A 100 8.35 -14.71 -17.95
CA ASP A 100 7.22 -13.99 -17.36
C ASP A 100 7.21 -14.15 -15.85
N LEU A 101 7.23 -13.03 -15.15
CA LEU A 101 7.05 -13.00 -13.71
C LEU A 101 5.55 -13.00 -13.40
N LYS A 102 5.15 -13.94 -12.58
CA LYS A 102 3.89 -13.82 -11.86
C LYS A 102 4.18 -13.07 -10.58
N TYR A 103 3.67 -11.84 -10.52
CA TYR A 103 3.73 -11.07 -9.28
C TYR A 103 2.77 -11.71 -8.28
N ASP A 104 3.33 -12.20 -7.20
CA ASP A 104 2.56 -12.67 -6.05
C ASP A 104 2.68 -11.60 -4.97
N SER A 105 1.56 -11.04 -4.55
CA SER A 105 1.51 -10.07 -3.44
C SER A 105 2.06 -10.66 -2.13
N THR A 106 2.26 -11.97 -2.11
CA THR A 106 2.84 -12.73 -1.00
C THR A 106 4.35 -12.91 -1.13
N ASP A 107 4.98 -12.46 -2.24
CA ASP A 107 6.43 -12.53 -2.41
C ASP A 107 7.12 -11.59 -1.40
N GLU A 108 8.12 -12.10 -0.71
CA GLU A 108 8.92 -11.34 0.28
C GLU A 108 9.59 -10.08 -0.31
N THR A 109 9.66 -9.97 -1.63
CA THR A 109 10.21 -8.81 -2.32
C THR A 109 9.22 -7.67 -2.52
N PHE A 110 7.93 -7.85 -2.20
CA PHE A 110 6.85 -6.89 -2.46
C PHE A 110 6.87 -6.33 -3.88
N GLY A 111 7.21 -7.20 -4.85
CA GLY A 111 7.35 -6.85 -6.26
C GLY A 111 6.01 -6.55 -6.91
N SER A 112 6.03 -5.60 -7.85
CA SER A 112 4.89 -5.33 -8.73
C SER A 112 5.38 -4.92 -10.11
N LYS A 113 4.51 -5.04 -11.11
CA LYS A 113 4.85 -4.59 -12.46
C LYS A 113 5.16 -3.09 -12.48
N ILE A 114 4.44 -2.28 -11.73
CA ILE A 114 4.63 -0.82 -11.66
C ILE A 114 6.02 -0.48 -11.10
N ARG A 115 6.42 -1.14 -10.01
CA ARG A 115 7.76 -1.00 -9.44
C ARG A 115 8.83 -1.40 -10.44
N ASP A 116 8.65 -2.53 -11.09
CA ASP A 116 9.64 -3.09 -12.01
C ASP A 116 9.77 -2.22 -13.27
N ASP A 117 8.66 -1.73 -13.84
CA ASP A 117 8.66 -0.80 -14.97
C ASP A 117 9.36 0.53 -14.61
N ALA A 118 9.16 1.03 -13.39
CA ALA A 118 9.84 2.24 -12.90
C ALA A 118 11.37 2.03 -12.73
N MET A 119 11.79 0.84 -12.27
CA MET A 119 13.21 0.47 -12.22
C MET A 119 13.79 0.33 -13.63
N ILE A 120 13.06 -0.30 -14.56
CA ILE A 120 13.47 -0.46 -15.95
C ILE A 120 13.65 0.90 -16.62
N LEU A 121 12.76 1.87 -16.37
CA LEU A 121 12.93 3.24 -16.86
C LEU A 121 14.30 3.81 -16.45
N ASN A 122 14.71 3.66 -15.20
CA ASN A 122 16.02 4.10 -14.73
C ASN A 122 17.16 3.36 -15.46
N PHE A 123 17.04 2.05 -15.72
CA PHE A 123 18.06 1.30 -16.46
C PHE A 123 18.14 1.71 -17.94
N MET A 124 17.00 2.04 -18.57
CA MET A 124 16.96 2.58 -19.92
C MET A 124 17.74 3.89 -20.04
N LEU A 125 17.65 4.77 -19.04
CA LEU A 125 18.43 6.01 -18.98
C LEU A 125 19.94 5.71 -18.89
N ILE A 126 20.36 4.85 -17.98
CA ILE A 126 21.77 4.42 -17.84
C ILE A 126 22.33 3.86 -19.15
N LEU A 127 21.48 3.17 -19.90
CA LEU A 127 21.84 2.52 -21.18
C LEU A 127 21.71 3.44 -22.39
N ASN A 128 21.29 4.71 -22.21
CA ASN A 128 21.02 5.69 -23.27
C ASN A 128 19.96 5.22 -24.29
N ARG A 129 18.91 4.51 -23.79
CA ARG A 129 17.77 4.02 -24.59
C ARG A 129 16.63 5.04 -24.59
N ASP A 130 16.86 6.20 -25.19
CA ASP A 130 15.99 7.38 -25.08
C ASP A 130 14.57 7.17 -25.63
N GLU A 131 14.42 6.43 -26.73
CA GLU A 131 13.10 6.14 -27.32
C GLU A 131 12.28 5.20 -26.43
N GLU A 132 12.90 4.11 -25.94
CA GLU A 132 12.26 3.17 -25.04
C GLU A 132 11.92 3.83 -23.71
N ALA A 133 12.85 4.64 -23.16
CA ALA A 133 12.63 5.40 -21.94
C ALA A 133 11.44 6.37 -22.07
N SER A 134 11.30 7.06 -23.19
CA SER A 134 10.18 7.98 -23.44
C SER A 134 8.83 7.26 -23.52
N LYS A 135 8.81 6.06 -24.12
CA LYS A 135 7.60 5.22 -24.15
C LYS A 135 7.24 4.72 -22.75
N MET A 136 8.21 4.18 -22.02
CA MET A 136 8.01 3.70 -20.65
C MET A 136 7.54 4.82 -19.72
N PHE A 137 8.16 6.01 -19.80
CA PHE A 137 7.73 7.20 -19.08
C PHE A 137 6.25 7.52 -19.33
N THR A 138 5.83 7.52 -20.62
CA THR A 138 4.45 7.82 -21.00
C THR A 138 3.47 6.79 -20.39
N GLU A 139 3.82 5.51 -20.39
CA GLU A 139 2.98 4.47 -19.77
C GLU A 139 2.90 4.64 -18.24
N LEU A 140 4.01 4.92 -17.57
CA LEU A 140 4.03 5.16 -16.12
C LEU A 140 3.22 6.40 -15.73
N VAL A 141 3.27 7.45 -16.54
CA VAL A 141 2.43 8.65 -16.35
C VAL A 141 0.95 8.31 -16.46
N LYS A 142 0.54 7.48 -17.42
CA LYS A 142 -0.85 7.02 -17.54
C LYS A 142 -1.28 6.20 -16.31
N VAL A 143 -0.38 5.40 -15.75
CA VAL A 143 -0.64 4.69 -14.50
C VAL A 143 -0.86 5.67 -13.36
N LEU A 144 0.03 6.64 -13.18
CA LEU A 144 -0.07 7.67 -12.14
C LEU A 144 -1.31 8.58 -12.25
N SER A 145 -1.90 8.69 -13.44
CA SER A 145 -3.14 9.45 -13.63
C SER A 145 -4.39 8.75 -13.09
N LYS A 146 -4.29 7.49 -12.69
CA LYS A 146 -5.39 6.74 -12.09
C LYS A 146 -5.46 7.04 -10.60
N ASP A 147 -6.67 7.20 -10.09
CA ASP A 147 -6.91 7.30 -8.64
C ASP A 147 -6.79 5.89 -8.03
N THR A 148 -5.55 5.50 -7.75
CA THR A 148 -5.22 4.22 -7.15
C THR A 148 -4.14 4.40 -6.09
N TRP A 149 -4.05 3.44 -5.21
CA TRP A 149 -3.01 3.42 -4.19
C TRP A 149 -1.74 2.74 -4.74
N TYR A 150 -0.59 3.23 -4.32
CA TYR A 150 0.70 2.66 -4.62
C TYR A 150 1.39 2.22 -3.32
N SER A 151 2.05 1.07 -3.35
CA SER A 151 2.90 0.64 -2.24
C SER A 151 4.09 1.60 -2.04
N THR A 152 4.75 1.54 -0.88
CA THR A 152 5.96 2.33 -0.63
C THR A 152 7.07 2.02 -1.65
N GLN A 153 7.18 0.77 -2.08
CA GLN A 153 8.13 0.33 -3.10
C GLN A 153 7.80 0.96 -4.48
N GLU A 154 6.55 0.87 -4.90
CA GLU A 154 6.10 1.49 -6.15
C GLU A 154 6.32 2.99 -6.14
N THR A 155 5.89 3.67 -5.07
CA THR A 155 6.06 5.11 -4.91
C THR A 155 7.53 5.51 -4.95
N GLY A 156 8.40 4.81 -4.22
CA GLY A 156 9.83 5.11 -4.19
C GLY A 156 10.50 4.98 -5.55
N PHE A 157 10.25 3.87 -6.26
CA PHE A 157 10.87 3.65 -7.58
C PHE A 157 10.24 4.50 -8.68
N LEU A 158 8.92 4.82 -8.60
CA LEU A 158 8.28 5.78 -9.51
C LEU A 158 8.90 7.17 -9.36
N LEU A 159 9.05 7.66 -8.14
CA LEU A 159 9.69 8.96 -7.89
C LEU A 159 11.14 8.98 -8.40
N LEU A 160 11.90 7.92 -8.16
CA LEU A 160 13.29 7.81 -8.62
C LEU A 160 13.38 7.77 -10.16
N GLY A 161 12.65 6.87 -10.82
CA GLY A 161 12.70 6.67 -12.26
C GLY A 161 12.16 7.88 -13.04
N ILE A 162 10.99 8.37 -12.66
CA ILE A 162 10.38 9.56 -13.30
C ILE A 162 11.19 10.81 -13.01
N GLY A 163 11.66 10.99 -11.76
CA GLY A 163 12.49 12.12 -11.38
C GLY A 163 13.77 12.20 -12.21
N LYS A 164 14.52 11.10 -12.35
CA LYS A 164 15.72 11.03 -13.20
C LYS A 164 15.39 11.31 -14.67
N PHE A 165 14.32 10.70 -15.20
CA PHE A 165 13.90 10.97 -16.57
C PHE A 165 13.62 12.46 -16.80
N LEU A 166 12.92 13.12 -15.88
CA LEU A 166 12.63 14.55 -15.98
C LEU A 166 13.89 15.42 -15.86
N VAL A 167 14.85 15.04 -15.03
CA VAL A 167 16.14 15.75 -14.91
C VAL A 167 16.95 15.60 -16.19
N GLU A 168 17.08 14.40 -16.74
CA GLU A 168 17.92 14.14 -17.91
C GLU A 168 17.27 14.54 -19.23
N LYS A 169 15.97 14.33 -19.38
CA LYS A 169 15.22 14.51 -20.64
C LYS A 169 14.21 15.66 -20.59
N GLY A 170 13.89 16.16 -19.42
CA GLY A 170 12.88 17.21 -19.24
C GLY A 170 13.21 18.49 -20.02
N ALA A 171 14.49 18.85 -20.13
CA ALA A 171 14.92 19.99 -20.92
C ALA A 171 14.59 19.85 -22.42
N THR A 172 14.61 18.63 -22.95
CA THR A 172 14.22 18.33 -24.34
C THR A 172 12.71 18.20 -24.51
N LEU A 173 12.01 17.66 -23.52
CA LEU A 173 10.55 17.56 -23.52
C LEU A 173 9.88 18.91 -23.30
N PHE A 174 10.48 19.78 -22.48
CA PHE A 174 9.92 21.08 -22.12
C PHE A 174 10.56 22.24 -22.91
N ALA A 175 11.22 21.97 -24.03
CA ALA A 175 11.73 22.90 -25.02
C ALA A 175 12.55 24.12 -24.49
N SER A 176 12.92 24.15 -23.22
CA SER A 176 13.80 25.18 -22.66
C SER A 176 14.37 24.75 -21.30
N ASN A 177 15.60 25.15 -21.03
CA ASN A 177 16.27 25.04 -19.71
C ASN A 177 15.63 25.97 -18.64
N LYS A 178 14.37 26.35 -18.78
CA LYS A 178 13.65 27.22 -17.86
C LYS A 178 12.50 26.44 -17.25
N VAL A 179 12.29 26.63 -15.95
CA VAL A 179 11.06 26.18 -15.25
C VAL A 179 9.86 26.56 -16.11
N PRO A 180 8.94 25.61 -16.41
CA PRO A 180 7.80 25.89 -17.28
C PRO A 180 7.04 27.10 -16.77
N ASN A 181 6.80 28.07 -17.62
CA ASN A 181 5.95 29.19 -17.26
C ASN A 181 4.50 28.85 -17.60
N PHE A 182 3.78 28.34 -16.61
CA PHE A 182 2.37 28.06 -16.76
C PHE A 182 1.56 29.31 -16.46
N SER A 183 0.60 29.60 -17.33
CA SER A 183 -0.49 30.54 -17.02
C SER A 183 -1.82 29.94 -17.39
N GLY A 184 -2.83 30.29 -16.62
CA GLY A 184 -4.17 29.77 -16.85
C GLY A 184 -5.19 30.30 -15.87
N LEU A 185 -6.39 29.76 -15.99
CA LEU A 185 -7.56 30.19 -15.24
C LEU A 185 -8.38 28.95 -14.82
N ILE A 186 -8.67 28.87 -13.54
CA ILE A 186 -9.64 27.91 -13.00
C ILE A 186 -10.95 28.67 -12.77
N THR A 187 -12.03 28.18 -13.35
CA THR A 187 -13.38 28.78 -13.17
C THR A 187 -14.26 27.77 -12.45
N LEU A 188 -14.79 28.18 -11.31
CA LEU A 188 -15.76 27.40 -10.54
C LEU A 188 -17.19 27.62 -11.08
N PRO A 189 -18.12 26.69 -10.83
CA PRO A 189 -19.54 26.84 -11.20
C PRO A 189 -20.22 28.08 -10.59
N SER A 190 -19.75 28.53 -9.43
CA SER A 190 -20.15 29.77 -8.78
C SER A 190 -19.76 31.04 -9.54
N GLY A 191 -18.94 30.89 -10.60
CA GLY A 191 -18.36 32.03 -11.35
C GLY A 191 -17.08 32.57 -10.72
N LYS A 192 -16.63 32.05 -9.56
CA LYS A 192 -15.37 32.45 -8.96
C LYS A 192 -14.22 31.96 -9.83
N LYS A 193 -13.23 32.83 -10.01
CA LYS A 193 -12.07 32.58 -10.87
C LYS A 193 -10.77 32.65 -10.10
N TYR A 194 -9.88 31.70 -10.34
CA TYR A 194 -8.51 31.69 -9.83
C TYR A 194 -7.55 31.70 -11.00
N SER A 195 -6.77 32.77 -11.12
CA SER A 195 -5.70 32.86 -12.11
C SER A 195 -4.39 32.35 -11.52
N PHE A 196 -3.61 31.67 -12.31
CA PHE A 196 -2.25 31.27 -11.95
C PHE A 196 -1.29 31.65 -13.09
N SER A 197 -0.11 32.09 -12.72
CA SER A 197 0.95 32.43 -13.68
C SER A 197 2.30 32.40 -12.99
N GLY A 198 3.34 32.02 -13.71
CA GLY A 198 4.72 32.06 -13.25
C GLY A 198 5.44 30.72 -13.33
N SER A 199 6.68 30.71 -12.85
CA SER A 199 7.63 29.61 -12.97
C SER A 199 7.56 28.67 -11.73
N LYS A 200 6.38 28.17 -11.39
CA LYS A 200 6.20 27.20 -10.30
C LYS A 200 5.87 25.84 -10.86
N TYR A 201 6.36 24.78 -10.22
CA TYR A 201 6.04 23.39 -10.60
C TYR A 201 4.63 22.96 -10.25
N SER A 202 3.97 23.65 -9.30
CA SER A 202 2.60 23.36 -8.91
C SER A 202 1.87 24.60 -8.43
N TYR A 203 0.56 24.61 -8.63
CA TYR A 203 -0.37 25.56 -8.06
C TYR A 203 -1.48 24.79 -7.35
N SER A 204 -1.77 25.14 -6.11
CA SER A 204 -2.81 24.52 -5.30
C SER A 204 -3.87 25.57 -4.91
N PHE A 205 -5.12 25.18 -5.03
CA PHE A 205 -6.26 26.05 -4.70
C PHE A 205 -7.22 25.27 -3.81
N GLU A 206 -7.64 25.89 -2.74
CA GLU A 206 -8.67 25.35 -1.86
C GLU A 206 -10.04 25.78 -2.33
N ILE A 207 -10.96 24.82 -2.49
CA ILE A 207 -12.32 25.02 -2.99
C ILE A 207 -13.28 24.54 -1.91
N ASN A 208 -13.94 25.48 -1.23
CA ASN A 208 -14.84 25.20 -0.11
C ASN A 208 -16.33 25.20 -0.51
N SER A 209 -16.63 25.25 -1.81
CA SER A 209 -17.99 25.30 -2.35
C SER A 209 -18.07 24.58 -3.70
N ASP A 210 -19.28 24.48 -4.24
CA ASP A 210 -19.52 23.92 -5.58
C ASP A 210 -19.23 22.40 -5.71
N PHE A 211 -19.38 21.64 -4.62
CA PHE A 211 -19.22 20.20 -4.64
C PHE A 211 -20.20 19.53 -5.63
N GLY A 212 -19.67 18.53 -6.36
CA GLY A 212 -20.48 17.77 -7.33
C GLY A 212 -20.81 18.51 -8.62
N LYS A 213 -20.13 19.62 -8.90
CA LYS A 213 -20.29 20.40 -10.13
C LYS A 213 -18.99 20.46 -10.92
N ASP A 214 -19.09 20.75 -12.21
CA ASP A 214 -17.96 20.82 -13.12
C ASP A 214 -17.06 22.03 -12.83
N ILE A 215 -15.76 21.82 -12.86
CA ILE A 215 -14.73 22.86 -12.75
C ILE A 215 -14.05 22.98 -14.12
N SER A 216 -13.97 24.19 -14.63
CA SER A 216 -13.28 24.45 -15.90
C SER A 216 -11.86 24.94 -15.65
N ILE A 217 -10.89 24.31 -16.32
CA ILE A 217 -9.50 24.71 -16.27
C ILE A 217 -9.07 25.10 -17.68
N PHE A 218 -8.67 26.34 -17.82
CA PHE A 218 -8.12 26.88 -19.06
C PHE A 218 -6.61 27.10 -18.91
N LEU A 219 -5.82 26.51 -19.79
CA LEU A 219 -4.38 26.77 -19.92
C LEU A 219 -4.14 27.73 -21.07
N ASP A 220 -3.26 28.71 -20.86
CA ASP A 220 -2.89 29.67 -21.90
C ASP A 220 -2.23 28.93 -23.08
N PRO A 221 -2.67 29.15 -24.33
CA PRO A 221 -2.07 28.54 -25.53
C PRO A 221 -0.57 28.84 -25.70
N LYS A 222 -0.03 29.88 -25.07
CA LYS A 222 1.41 30.13 -25.02
C LYS A 222 2.20 29.08 -24.22
N SER A 223 1.51 28.19 -23.51
CA SER A 223 2.03 27.02 -22.84
C SER A 223 2.13 25.80 -23.79
N ASP A 224 2.14 26.00 -25.10
CA ASP A 224 2.20 24.95 -26.13
C ASP A 224 3.38 24.00 -25.88
N ASN A 225 3.09 22.68 -25.95
CA ASN A 225 4.00 21.56 -25.71
C ASN A 225 4.34 21.26 -24.24
N GLN A 226 3.57 21.74 -23.27
CA GLN A 226 3.79 21.39 -21.87
C GLN A 226 2.77 20.35 -21.40
N ILE A 227 3.26 19.33 -20.70
CA ILE A 227 2.41 18.33 -20.03
C ILE A 227 1.97 18.94 -18.68
N CYS A 228 0.64 19.05 -18.50
CA CYS A 228 0.06 19.51 -17.24
C CYS A 228 -0.73 18.38 -16.59
N PHE A 229 -0.48 18.14 -15.31
CA PHE A 229 -1.25 17.20 -14.50
C PHE A 229 -2.22 17.99 -13.63
N VAL A 230 -3.46 17.53 -13.60
CA VAL A 230 -4.50 18.09 -12.74
C VAL A 230 -4.92 17.02 -11.74
N SER A 231 -4.86 17.35 -10.46
CA SER A 231 -5.37 16.52 -9.39
C SER A 231 -6.49 17.27 -8.65
N LEU A 232 -7.62 16.62 -8.47
CA LEU A 232 -8.72 17.11 -7.64
C LEU A 232 -8.88 16.18 -6.45
N VAL A 233 -8.59 16.70 -5.26
CA VAL A 233 -8.75 15.95 -4.01
C VAL A 233 -9.97 16.50 -3.29
N SER A 234 -10.94 15.63 -2.99
CA SER A 234 -12.08 15.96 -2.14
C SER A 234 -11.98 15.17 -0.83
N SER A 235 -12.23 15.84 0.28
CA SER A 235 -12.34 15.24 1.59
C SER A 235 -13.64 15.65 2.27
N GLY A 236 -14.20 14.75 3.06
CA GLY A 236 -15.45 15.04 3.78
C GLY A 236 -15.80 13.92 4.75
N ILE A 237 -16.74 14.21 5.63
CA ILE A 237 -17.29 13.21 6.53
C ILE A 237 -18.52 12.61 5.83
N PRO A 238 -18.52 11.30 5.49
CA PRO A 238 -19.66 10.67 4.85
C PRO A 238 -20.87 10.67 5.79
N LEU A 239 -22.07 10.80 5.23
CA LEU A 239 -23.29 10.58 6.00
C LEU A 239 -23.33 9.13 6.47
N PHE A 240 -23.64 8.91 7.75
CA PHE A 240 -23.65 7.60 8.37
C PHE A 240 -24.47 6.55 7.59
N SER A 241 -25.59 6.96 7.02
CA SER A 241 -26.49 6.11 6.24
C SER A 241 -25.96 5.71 4.86
N SER A 242 -24.84 6.28 4.41
CA SER A 242 -24.31 6.07 3.06
C SER A 242 -23.20 4.99 3.00
N MET A 243 -22.78 4.44 4.15
CA MET A 243 -21.75 3.40 4.17
C MET A 243 -22.35 2.04 3.83
N VAL A 244 -22.19 1.64 2.58
CA VAL A 244 -22.60 0.33 2.05
C VAL A 244 -21.47 -0.68 2.22
N PRO A 245 -21.78 -1.95 2.60
CA PRO A 245 -20.74 -2.98 2.67
C PRO A 245 -20.12 -3.21 1.29
N LYS A 246 -18.83 -3.47 1.27
CA LYS A 246 -18.08 -3.75 0.05
C LYS A 246 -17.25 -5.01 0.26
N SER A 247 -17.05 -5.77 -0.80
CA SER A 247 -16.30 -7.03 -0.77
C SER A 247 -15.64 -7.26 -2.12
N GLU A 248 -14.33 -7.46 -2.13
CA GLU A 248 -13.56 -7.86 -3.30
C GLU A 248 -12.45 -8.81 -2.86
N GLY A 249 -12.57 -10.07 -3.23
CA GLY A 249 -11.61 -11.13 -2.87
C GLY A 249 -11.64 -11.61 -1.43
N LEU A 250 -12.34 -10.90 -0.53
CA LEU A 250 -12.60 -11.28 0.87
C LEU A 250 -14.07 -11.12 1.20
N ASN A 251 -14.56 -11.90 2.17
CA ASN A 251 -15.81 -11.61 2.89
C ASN A 251 -15.48 -11.35 4.36
N LEU A 252 -16.27 -10.47 4.99
CA LEU A 252 -16.13 -10.12 6.39
C LEU A 252 -17.50 -10.11 7.06
N ASP A 253 -17.62 -10.92 8.11
CA ASP A 253 -18.78 -10.91 9.00
C ASP A 253 -18.39 -10.47 10.41
N VAL A 254 -19.26 -9.71 11.06
CA VAL A 254 -19.07 -9.19 12.41
C VAL A 254 -20.32 -9.43 13.22
N GLU A 255 -20.18 -10.22 14.27
CA GLU A 255 -21.28 -10.66 15.12
C GLU A 255 -20.98 -10.37 16.59
N TYR A 256 -22.04 -10.16 17.37
CA TYR A 256 -21.93 -9.89 18.80
C TYR A 256 -22.61 -11.02 19.58
N PHE A 257 -21.98 -11.41 20.68
CA PHE A 257 -22.46 -12.46 21.56
C PHE A 257 -22.42 -12.01 23.02
N ASP A 258 -23.31 -12.49 23.86
CA ASP A 258 -23.17 -12.34 25.30
C ASP A 258 -22.10 -13.30 25.87
N GLU A 259 -21.88 -13.23 27.18
CA GLU A 259 -20.87 -14.05 27.86
C GLU A 259 -21.12 -15.55 27.79
N PHE A 260 -22.34 -15.97 27.42
CA PHE A 260 -22.78 -17.36 27.29
C PHE A 260 -22.87 -17.86 25.84
N GLY A 261 -22.49 -17.03 24.86
CA GLY A 261 -22.51 -17.38 23.45
C GLY A 261 -23.85 -17.15 22.76
N LYS A 262 -24.81 -16.48 23.40
CA LYS A 262 -26.05 -16.11 22.76
C LYS A 262 -25.87 -14.91 21.84
N PRO A 263 -26.27 -14.98 20.54
CA PRO A 263 -26.09 -13.89 19.61
C PRO A 263 -26.99 -12.70 19.93
N ILE A 264 -26.41 -11.49 19.80
CA ILE A 264 -27.07 -10.19 19.99
C ILE A 264 -27.52 -9.64 18.63
N LEU A 265 -28.59 -10.20 18.08
CA LEU A 265 -29.05 -9.89 16.73
C LEU A 265 -29.59 -8.45 16.57
N ASN A 266 -30.19 -7.91 17.60
CA ASN A 266 -30.81 -6.57 17.62
C ASN A 266 -29.82 -5.46 18.00
N LYS A 267 -28.57 -5.81 18.33
CA LYS A 267 -27.52 -4.88 18.78
C LYS A 267 -27.91 -4.01 19.97
N ILE A 268 -28.71 -4.59 20.90
CA ILE A 268 -29.07 -3.99 22.17
C ILE A 268 -28.27 -4.68 23.27
N PHE A 269 -27.48 -3.90 23.99
CA PHE A 269 -26.59 -4.35 25.04
C PHE A 269 -27.10 -3.83 26.40
N GLU A 270 -26.86 -4.55 27.48
CA GLU A 270 -27.15 -4.09 28.85
C GLU A 270 -25.88 -3.45 29.45
N LYS A 271 -26.00 -2.27 30.02
CA LYS A 271 -24.89 -1.59 30.69
C LYS A 271 -24.28 -2.45 31.83
N GLY A 272 -22.95 -2.49 31.86
CA GLY A 272 -22.18 -3.23 32.87
C GLY A 272 -22.05 -4.73 32.57
N LYS A 273 -22.43 -5.20 31.38
CA LYS A 273 -22.27 -6.58 30.93
C LYS A 273 -21.09 -6.72 30.01
N VAL A 274 -20.59 -7.95 29.91
CA VAL A 274 -19.52 -8.39 29.05
C VAL A 274 -20.11 -8.98 27.77
N TYR A 275 -19.47 -8.70 26.63
CA TYR A 275 -19.84 -9.22 25.33
C TYR A 275 -18.60 -9.64 24.55
N TYR A 276 -18.81 -10.44 23.51
CA TYR A 276 -17.77 -10.84 22.56
C TYR A 276 -18.14 -10.37 21.17
N ILE A 277 -17.17 -9.83 20.46
CA ILE A 277 -17.27 -9.52 19.04
C ILE A 277 -16.51 -10.60 18.28
N ARG A 278 -17.21 -11.32 17.39
CA ARG A 278 -16.61 -12.30 16.49
C ARG A 278 -16.40 -11.67 15.13
N PHE A 279 -15.19 -11.75 14.61
CA PHE A 279 -14.84 -11.39 13.26
C PHE A 279 -14.55 -12.66 12.47
N THR A 280 -15.26 -12.85 11.37
CA THR A 280 -15.05 -13.99 10.46
C THR A 280 -14.59 -13.45 9.12
N VAL A 281 -13.36 -13.77 8.72
CA VAL A 281 -12.79 -13.36 7.43
C VAL A 281 -12.65 -14.58 6.54
N GLN A 282 -13.36 -14.58 5.40
CA GLN A 282 -13.29 -15.65 4.40
C GLN A 282 -12.48 -15.15 3.20
N ASN A 283 -11.45 -15.91 2.81
CA ASN A 283 -10.68 -15.70 1.59
C ASN A 283 -11.42 -16.37 0.41
N ASN A 284 -11.78 -15.57 -0.60
CA ASN A 284 -12.48 -16.03 -1.81
C ASN A 284 -11.52 -16.26 -3.00
N LYS A 285 -10.21 -16.05 -2.81
CA LYS A 285 -9.20 -16.34 -3.83
C LYS A 285 -8.76 -17.81 -3.73
N SER A 286 -8.16 -18.35 -4.79
CA SER A 286 -7.63 -19.72 -4.83
C SER A 286 -6.21 -19.86 -4.25
N TYR A 287 -5.73 -18.84 -3.52
CA TYR A 287 -4.40 -18.78 -2.90
C TYR A 287 -4.48 -18.10 -1.55
N GLY A 288 -3.50 -18.35 -0.69
CA GLY A 288 -3.38 -17.67 0.60
C GLY A 288 -3.01 -16.20 0.44
N ILE A 289 -3.62 -15.32 1.25
CA ILE A 289 -3.34 -13.89 1.24
C ILE A 289 -2.54 -13.56 2.50
N ARG A 290 -1.38 -12.93 2.33
CA ARG A 290 -0.53 -12.47 3.43
C ARG A 290 -0.77 -10.99 3.72
N ASN A 291 -0.33 -10.57 4.91
CA ASN A 291 -0.36 -9.16 5.33
C ASN A 291 -1.77 -8.55 5.26
N LEU A 292 -2.74 -9.27 5.81
CA LEU A 292 -4.09 -8.73 6.02
C LEU A 292 -4.12 -7.85 7.26
N ALA A 293 -4.82 -6.74 7.18
CA ALA A 293 -5.09 -5.83 8.29
C ALA A 293 -6.60 -5.68 8.48
N LEU A 294 -7.12 -6.12 9.63
CA LEU A 294 -8.50 -5.87 10.04
C LEU A 294 -8.51 -4.68 10.98
N VAL A 295 -9.41 -3.73 10.73
CA VAL A 295 -9.63 -2.54 11.54
C VAL A 295 -11.06 -2.50 12.02
N HIS A 296 -11.25 -2.51 13.32
CA HIS A 296 -12.56 -2.35 13.95
C HIS A 296 -12.59 -1.11 14.83
N LEU A 297 -13.50 -0.19 14.52
CA LEU A 297 -13.78 1.00 15.33
C LEU A 297 -14.87 0.66 16.33
N ILE A 298 -14.56 0.78 17.63
CA ILE A 298 -15.54 0.44 18.68
C ILE A 298 -16.57 1.57 18.83
N PRO A 299 -17.87 1.24 18.95
CA PRO A 299 -18.90 2.22 19.30
C PRO A 299 -18.67 2.80 20.69
N ALA A 300 -18.89 4.09 20.90
CA ALA A 300 -18.59 4.81 22.17
C ALA A 300 -19.32 4.29 23.42
N GLY A 301 -20.33 3.42 23.26
CA GLY A 301 -21.00 2.74 24.38
C GLY A 301 -20.28 1.49 24.88
N LEU A 302 -19.28 1.01 24.15
CA LEU A 302 -18.51 -0.19 24.45
C LEU A 302 -17.03 0.17 24.65
N GLU A 303 -16.30 -0.62 25.42
CA GLU A 303 -14.85 -0.54 25.62
C GLU A 303 -14.22 -1.92 25.48
N TYR A 304 -13.03 -2.02 24.89
CA TYR A 304 -12.28 -3.27 24.84
C TYR A 304 -11.79 -3.68 26.23
N ASP A 305 -11.86 -4.96 26.54
CA ASP A 305 -11.27 -5.54 27.74
C ASP A 305 -9.78 -5.80 27.50
N ILE A 306 -8.94 -4.77 27.77
CA ILE A 306 -7.50 -4.77 27.48
C ILE A 306 -6.70 -5.67 28.43
N GLU A 307 -7.18 -5.92 29.67
CA GLU A 307 -6.40 -6.58 30.72
C GLU A 307 -6.13 -8.07 30.46
N ARG A 308 -6.84 -8.70 29.54
CA ARG A 308 -6.79 -10.15 29.29
C ARG A 308 -6.66 -10.54 27.82
N ILE A 309 -6.13 -9.68 26.98
CA ILE A 309 -5.96 -10.02 25.57
C ILE A 309 -4.77 -10.98 25.39
N LYS A 310 -5.03 -12.21 25.74
CA LYS A 310 -4.33 -13.34 25.14
C LYS A 310 -5.14 -13.72 23.91
N PHE A 311 -4.60 -13.52 22.72
CA PHE A 311 -5.30 -13.86 21.46
C PHE A 311 -5.57 -15.36 21.25
N ASP A 312 -5.36 -16.18 22.26
CA ASP A 312 -5.78 -17.57 22.35
C ASP A 312 -7.21 -17.72 22.91
N ASN A 313 -7.94 -16.62 23.10
CA ASN A 313 -9.24 -16.61 23.78
C ASN A 313 -10.39 -16.91 22.83
N LYS A 314 -10.42 -18.09 22.27
CA LYS A 314 -11.68 -18.70 21.87
C LYS A 314 -12.55 -18.74 23.13
N PRO A 315 -13.76 -18.14 23.13
CA PRO A 315 -14.67 -18.28 24.26
C PRO A 315 -14.98 -19.75 24.52
N GLU A 316 -15.08 -20.14 25.81
CA GLU A 316 -15.34 -21.53 26.20
C GLU A 316 -16.62 -22.10 25.60
N TRP A 317 -17.57 -21.25 25.27
CA TRP A 317 -18.86 -21.66 24.67
C TRP A 317 -18.79 -21.89 23.16
N ASP A 318 -17.71 -21.53 22.49
CA ASP A 318 -17.57 -21.76 21.05
C ASP A 318 -16.93 -23.11 20.76
N ASP A 319 -17.78 -24.12 20.48
CA ASP A 319 -17.38 -25.50 20.15
C ASP A 319 -17.04 -25.64 18.63
N SER A 320 -17.03 -24.57 17.85
CA SER A 320 -16.76 -24.66 16.41
C SER A 320 -15.34 -25.15 16.13
N ASP A 321 -15.20 -25.97 15.08
CA ASP A 321 -13.91 -26.48 14.59
C ASP A 321 -13.15 -25.46 13.71
N TRP A 322 -13.42 -24.16 13.88
CA TRP A 322 -12.74 -23.12 13.15
C TRP A 322 -11.24 -23.14 13.46
N GLU A 323 -10.41 -23.08 12.42
CA GLU A 323 -8.97 -22.99 12.62
C GLU A 323 -8.62 -21.60 13.18
N PHE A 324 -8.23 -21.57 14.46
CA PHE A 324 -7.74 -20.37 15.11
C PHE A 324 -6.34 -20.06 14.61
N ILE A 325 -6.27 -19.10 13.74
CA ILE A 325 -4.97 -18.54 13.32
C ILE A 325 -4.59 -17.49 14.36
N LYS A 326 -3.45 -17.70 15.00
CA LYS A 326 -2.89 -16.70 15.87
C LYS A 326 -2.53 -15.48 15.01
N PRO A 327 -3.06 -14.27 15.32
CA PRO A 327 -2.66 -13.07 14.62
C PRO A 327 -1.15 -12.82 14.81
N GLU A 328 -0.50 -12.25 13.80
CA GLU A 328 0.92 -11.91 13.89
C GLU A 328 1.16 -10.75 14.84
N TYR A 329 0.26 -9.78 14.78
CA TYR A 329 0.31 -8.61 15.65
C TYR A 329 -1.11 -8.07 15.88
N VAL A 330 -1.32 -7.49 17.05
CA VAL A 330 -2.54 -6.79 17.40
C VAL A 330 -2.22 -5.53 18.15
N ASP A 331 -2.85 -4.43 17.75
CA ASP A 331 -2.81 -3.14 18.41
C ASP A 331 -4.22 -2.72 18.81
N ILE A 332 -4.48 -2.58 20.10
CA ILE A 332 -5.76 -2.13 20.63
C ILE A 332 -5.58 -0.77 21.27
N ARG A 333 -6.42 0.15 20.82
CA ARG A 333 -6.51 1.51 21.31
C ARG A 333 -7.88 1.77 21.89
N ASP A 334 -8.06 2.92 22.53
CA ASP A 334 -9.34 3.27 23.16
C ASP A 334 -10.52 3.29 22.18
N ASP A 335 -10.27 3.62 20.92
CA ASP A 335 -11.29 3.80 19.89
C ASP A 335 -11.30 2.70 18.81
N ARG A 336 -10.28 1.84 18.73
CA ARG A 336 -10.13 0.85 17.67
C ARG A 336 -9.24 -0.31 18.02
N ALA A 337 -9.41 -1.39 17.25
CA ALA A 337 -8.51 -2.53 17.25
C ALA A 337 -7.98 -2.76 15.82
N PHE A 338 -6.68 -3.08 15.72
CA PHE A 338 -6.01 -3.54 14.52
C PHE A 338 -5.57 -4.97 14.73
N ILE A 339 -5.90 -5.87 13.80
CA ILE A 339 -5.48 -7.27 13.82
C ILE A 339 -4.76 -7.57 12.52
N PHE A 340 -3.49 -7.97 12.61
CA PHE A 340 -2.65 -8.32 11.46
C PHE A 340 -2.45 -9.81 11.39
N PHE A 341 -2.71 -10.41 10.20
CA PHE A 341 -2.74 -11.86 10.04
C PHE A 341 -2.56 -12.29 8.59
N HIS A 342 -2.48 -13.60 8.36
CA HIS A 342 -2.53 -14.23 7.05
C HIS A 342 -3.80 -15.07 6.93
N SER A 343 -4.33 -15.23 5.72
CA SER A 343 -5.44 -16.14 5.45
C SER A 343 -5.04 -17.28 4.54
N PHE A 344 -5.56 -18.48 4.80
CA PHE A 344 -5.49 -19.61 3.89
C PHE A 344 -6.75 -19.63 3.00
N TYR A 345 -6.65 -20.21 1.82
CA TYR A 345 -7.74 -20.08 0.85
C TYR A 345 -8.95 -20.99 1.10
N TYR A 346 -8.88 -21.95 1.99
CA TYR A 346 -9.99 -22.87 2.26
C TYR A 346 -10.73 -22.61 3.57
N TYR A 347 -10.10 -21.97 4.52
CA TYR A 347 -10.64 -21.85 5.87
C TYR A 347 -10.85 -20.39 6.24
N PRO A 348 -12.03 -20.06 6.80
CA PRO A 348 -12.21 -18.73 7.37
C PRO A 348 -11.31 -18.55 8.59
N VAL A 349 -10.83 -17.34 8.74
CA VAL A 349 -10.07 -16.90 9.91
C VAL A 349 -11.04 -16.23 10.87
N VAL A 350 -11.02 -16.68 12.13
CA VAL A 350 -11.93 -16.17 13.16
C VAL A 350 -11.14 -15.51 14.29
N PHE A 351 -11.56 -14.31 14.70
CA PHE A 351 -11.03 -13.62 15.86
C PHE A 351 -12.16 -13.22 16.82
N TYR A 352 -11.84 -13.20 18.11
CA TYR A 352 -12.73 -12.69 19.15
C TYR A 352 -12.09 -11.52 19.87
N LEU A 353 -12.87 -10.45 20.10
CA LEU A 353 -12.53 -9.39 21.02
C LEU A 353 -13.59 -9.31 22.12
N LYS A 354 -13.14 -9.28 23.36
CA LYS A 354 -13.98 -9.09 24.53
C LYS A 354 -14.20 -7.60 24.76
N VAL A 355 -15.45 -7.21 25.04
CA VAL A 355 -15.83 -5.81 25.25
C VAL A 355 -16.77 -5.69 26.47
N ASN A 356 -16.69 -4.56 27.13
CA ASN A 356 -17.55 -4.15 28.23
C ASN A 356 -18.52 -3.08 27.74
N SER A 357 -19.79 -3.19 28.09
CA SER A 357 -20.78 -2.13 27.84
C SER A 357 -20.76 -1.12 28.99
N VAL A 358 -20.31 0.10 28.71
CA VAL A 358 -19.97 1.08 29.77
C VAL A 358 -20.94 2.26 29.86
N THR A 359 -21.46 2.73 28.75
CA THR A 359 -22.28 3.94 28.71
C THR A 359 -23.62 3.67 28.04
N ALA A 360 -24.71 3.95 28.77
CA ALA A 360 -26.06 3.81 28.21
C ALA A 360 -26.36 4.91 27.17
N GLY A 361 -27.03 4.54 26.10
CA GLY A 361 -27.37 5.44 25.00
C GLY A 361 -27.46 4.74 23.65
N LYS A 362 -27.65 5.55 22.60
CA LYS A 362 -27.60 5.08 21.22
C LYS A 362 -26.33 5.61 20.56
N PHE A 363 -25.57 4.73 19.96
CA PHE A 363 -24.26 5.03 19.41
C PHE A 363 -24.14 4.56 17.97
N ALA A 364 -23.43 5.35 17.17
CA ALA A 364 -22.99 4.92 15.85
C ALA A 364 -21.96 3.81 15.98
N ALA A 365 -22.17 2.70 15.28
CA ALA A 365 -21.20 1.63 15.10
C ALA A 365 -20.67 1.70 13.68
N PRO A 366 -19.45 2.22 13.48
CA PRO A 366 -18.79 2.24 12.17
C PRO A 366 -18.65 0.84 11.62
N GLY A 367 -18.57 0.72 10.28
CA GLY A 367 -18.27 -0.56 9.65
C GLY A 367 -16.86 -1.03 9.98
N THR A 368 -16.70 -2.33 10.11
CA THR A 368 -15.39 -2.98 10.20
C THR A 368 -14.80 -3.14 8.80
N TYR A 369 -13.50 -3.05 8.68
CA TYR A 369 -12.79 -3.11 7.42
C TYR A 369 -11.61 -4.09 7.50
N VAL A 370 -11.40 -4.86 6.43
CA VAL A 370 -10.23 -5.73 6.26
C VAL A 370 -9.67 -5.55 4.86
N GLU A 371 -8.36 -5.44 4.74
CA GLU A 371 -7.66 -5.31 3.46
C GLU A 371 -6.34 -6.05 3.43
N ALA A 372 -5.89 -6.42 2.24
CA ALA A 372 -4.51 -6.79 2.01
C ALA A 372 -3.66 -5.53 1.93
N MET A 373 -2.70 -5.37 2.85
CA MET A 373 -1.90 -4.13 3.01
C MET A 373 -1.12 -3.74 1.75
N TYR A 374 -0.78 -4.71 0.92
CA TYR A 374 0.03 -4.51 -0.30
C TYR A 374 -0.75 -4.77 -1.60
N ASP A 375 -2.04 -5.10 -1.50
CA ASP A 375 -2.94 -5.25 -2.65
C ASP A 375 -4.34 -4.74 -2.30
N ARG A 376 -4.58 -3.46 -2.51
CA ARG A 376 -5.87 -2.81 -2.21
C ARG A 376 -7.02 -3.26 -3.10
N SER A 377 -6.78 -4.07 -4.10
CA SER A 377 -7.88 -4.73 -4.82
C SER A 377 -8.53 -5.86 -4.02
N ILE A 378 -7.95 -6.23 -2.87
CA ILE A 378 -8.43 -7.30 -2.00
C ILE A 378 -8.86 -6.69 -0.66
N TYR A 379 -10.15 -6.58 -0.44
CA TYR A 379 -10.71 -5.98 0.76
C TYR A 379 -12.15 -6.44 1.03
N ALA A 380 -12.61 -6.22 2.25
CA ALA A 380 -14.01 -6.30 2.62
C ALA A 380 -14.36 -5.29 3.70
N SER A 381 -15.60 -4.82 3.72
CA SER A 381 -16.10 -3.95 4.77
C SER A 381 -17.55 -4.27 5.09
N THR A 382 -17.94 -4.09 6.37
CA THR A 382 -19.33 -4.20 6.80
C THR A 382 -20.03 -2.85 6.73
N ALA A 383 -21.36 -2.87 6.67
CA ALA A 383 -22.14 -1.63 6.81
C ALA A 383 -21.97 -1.04 8.22
N SER A 384 -22.04 0.27 8.29
CA SER A 384 -22.24 0.95 9.56
C SER A 384 -23.66 0.68 10.11
N SER A 385 -23.82 0.71 11.43
CA SER A 385 -25.10 0.47 12.10
C SER A 385 -25.25 1.35 13.33
N MET A 386 -26.40 1.26 13.98
CA MET A 386 -26.60 1.80 15.32
C MET A 386 -26.59 0.66 16.32
N ILE A 387 -26.02 0.92 17.49
CA ILE A 387 -26.17 0.07 18.68
C ILE A 387 -26.90 0.85 19.77
N GLU A 388 -27.53 0.13 20.67
CA GLU A 388 -28.15 0.69 21.86
C GLU A 388 -27.59 -0.01 23.11
N VAL A 389 -27.16 0.77 24.09
CA VAL A 389 -26.82 0.27 25.42
C VAL A 389 -27.92 0.71 26.35
N SER A 390 -28.74 -0.25 26.83
CA SER A 390 -29.83 0.00 27.77
C SER A 390 -29.30 0.14 29.21
N GLN A 391 -30.02 0.89 30.04
CA GLN A 391 -29.76 0.89 31.47
C GLN A 391 -29.97 -0.53 32.01
N TYR A 392 -29.17 -0.90 32.98
CA TYR A 392 -29.41 -2.16 33.72
C TYR A 392 -30.81 -2.18 34.32
N SER A 393 -31.69 -3.05 33.85
CA SER A 393 -32.96 -3.30 34.51
C SER A 393 -32.70 -4.32 35.61
N ALA A 394 -32.51 -3.84 36.83
CA ALA A 394 -32.62 -4.74 37.98
C ALA A 394 -33.98 -5.41 37.90
N SER A 395 -34.00 -6.72 37.66
CA SER A 395 -35.25 -7.49 37.79
C SER A 395 -35.78 -7.26 39.20
N THR A 396 -36.88 -6.54 39.32
CA THR A 396 -37.63 -6.43 40.57
C THR A 396 -38.17 -7.82 40.90
N ASN A 397 -37.33 -8.62 41.55
CA ASN A 397 -37.86 -9.76 42.30
C ASN A 397 -38.64 -9.17 43.49
N PRO A 398 -39.97 -9.27 43.56
CA PRO A 398 -40.67 -8.82 44.70
C PRO A 398 -40.24 -9.73 45.87
N LEU A 399 -39.41 -9.19 46.76
CA LEU A 399 -39.16 -9.81 48.07
C LEU A 399 -40.49 -10.23 48.64
N SER A 400 -40.70 -11.55 48.75
CA SER A 400 -41.84 -12.15 49.43
C SER A 400 -41.91 -11.51 50.81
N LYS A 401 -43.00 -10.80 51.09
CA LYS A 401 -43.32 -10.29 52.43
C LYS A 401 -43.24 -11.45 53.42
N PRO A 402 -42.59 -11.27 54.60
CA PRO A 402 -42.68 -12.29 55.64
C PRO A 402 -44.15 -12.45 56.07
N LYS A 403 -44.64 -13.66 56.03
CA LYS A 403 -45.93 -14.02 56.67
C LYS A 403 -45.76 -13.87 58.16
N ASN A 404 -46.52 -12.96 58.73
CA ASN A 404 -46.82 -12.93 60.19
C ASN A 404 -47.59 -14.16 60.60
#